data_b614a259284342f55c179b69754cd4fd
#
_entry.id   b614a259284342f55c179b69754cd4fd
#
_cell.length_a   1.000
_cell.length_b   1.000
_cell.length_c   1.000
_cell.angle_alpha   90.00
_cell.angle_beta   90.00
_cell.angle_gamma   90.00
#
_symmetry.space_group_name_H-M   'P 1'
#
loop_
_entity.id
_entity.type
_entity.pdbx_description
1 polymer ?
#
loop_
_entity_poly.entity_id
_entity_poly.type
_entity_poly.pdbx_seq_one_letter_code
_entity_poly.pdbx_strand_id
1 'polypeptide(L)'
;MEVHNDNSWSLCRKEESMGIRGDYAGQADTSFYTPSHVKAIVKGLGLNIIGESNDNLVLYCPFHNNVNTPCFYISERTGAWLCFNPSCGESGGLKDLVKRVLGKNEFEVLRFIMSKKSEADDVFEETLNSLFEERPDFEEFPQETLDNLYNELGSSEPAKEYFKSRGINEESMKHFKLGYSSKMDMVIVPVHNPDGLPVGLVGRAIQEKRFKNSTNLPKNKTMFNIHRAKRIGEHVIIVESSFDAIRIHQAGFPNVVATLGGHLSKENLALLNRYFNRITIMTDADLAGRELGLSIANRLKNKDILWASYEYGKIYPHDAKDAGDMTEKEIIACIKNAVSDIEYRSWNP
;
A
#
# COMPACT_ATOMS: atom_id res chain seq x y z
N MET A 1 -59.10 25.26 -32.91
CA MET A 1 -57.93 24.42 -33.18
C MET A 1 -56.72 25.27 -32.86
N GLU A 2 -56.30 25.26 -31.59
CA GLU A 2 -55.09 25.95 -31.16
C GLU A 2 -53.97 24.92 -31.16
N VAL A 3 -52.98 25.20 -31.97
CA VAL A 3 -51.75 24.40 -32.07
C VAL A 3 -50.82 24.86 -30.93
N HIS A 4 -50.69 24.08 -29.86
CA HIS A 4 -49.68 24.30 -28.87
C HIS A 4 -48.29 24.06 -29.45
N ASN A 5 -47.58 25.16 -29.62
CA ASN A 5 -46.19 25.18 -30.08
C ASN A 5 -45.29 24.82 -28.87
N ASP A 6 -44.86 23.58 -28.86
CA ASP A 6 -44.08 23.03 -27.75
C ASP A 6 -42.64 23.55 -27.82
N ASN A 7 -42.35 24.61 -27.05
CA ASN A 7 -41.05 25.28 -26.96
C ASN A 7 -39.98 24.47 -26.19
N SER A 8 -40.29 23.21 -25.86
CA SER A 8 -39.36 22.35 -25.09
C SER A 8 -38.13 21.90 -25.90
N TRP A 9 -38.26 21.89 -27.24
CA TRP A 9 -37.15 21.51 -28.12
C TRP A 9 -36.06 22.58 -28.28
N SER A 10 -36.35 23.84 -27.91
CA SER A 10 -35.41 24.95 -28.08
C SER A 10 -34.36 25.03 -26.98
N LEU A 11 -34.61 24.49 -25.80
CA LEU A 11 -33.68 24.49 -24.69
C LEU A 11 -32.57 23.44 -24.83
N CYS A 12 -32.89 22.23 -25.34
CA CYS A 12 -31.87 21.22 -25.62
C CYS A 12 -30.98 21.53 -26.82
N ARG A 13 -31.48 22.27 -27.83
CA ARG A 13 -30.71 22.64 -29.05
C ARG A 13 -29.67 23.76 -28.83
N LYS A 14 -29.82 24.59 -27.79
CA LYS A 14 -28.86 25.68 -27.53
C LYS A 14 -27.52 25.19 -26.94
N GLU A 15 -27.46 23.97 -26.47
CA GLU A 15 -26.24 23.40 -25.84
C GLU A 15 -25.53 22.37 -26.71
N GLU A 16 -25.98 22.15 -27.95
CA GLU A 16 -25.33 21.24 -28.93
C GLU A 16 -23.89 21.64 -29.29
N SER A 17 -23.45 22.86 -28.92
CA SER A 17 -22.07 23.31 -29.17
C SER A 17 -21.10 23.09 -27.99
N MET A 18 -21.60 22.66 -26.81
CA MET A 18 -20.75 22.33 -25.68
C MET A 18 -20.63 20.82 -25.56
N GLY A 19 -19.60 20.23 -26.16
CA GLY A 19 -19.16 18.89 -25.77
C GLY A 19 -18.95 18.83 -24.24
N ILE A 20 -19.25 17.69 -23.61
CA ILE A 20 -18.93 17.48 -22.21
C ILE A 20 -17.43 17.73 -22.02
N ARG A 21 -17.07 18.93 -21.57
CA ARG A 21 -15.68 19.26 -21.22
C ARG A 21 -15.38 18.58 -19.89
N GLY A 22 -14.16 18.03 -19.78
CA GLY A 22 -13.70 17.19 -18.64
C GLY A 22 -13.81 17.80 -17.24
N ASP A 23 -14.26 19.04 -17.09
CA ASP A 23 -14.33 19.77 -15.82
C ASP A 23 -15.55 19.40 -14.95
N TYR A 24 -16.52 18.63 -15.49
CA TYR A 24 -17.70 18.13 -14.75
C TYR A 24 -17.60 16.66 -14.34
N ALA A 25 -16.56 15.96 -14.76
CA ALA A 25 -16.35 14.58 -14.39
C ALA A 25 -15.50 14.50 -13.11
N GLY A 26 -16.11 14.19 -12.00
CA GLY A 26 -15.37 13.64 -10.89
C GLY A 26 -14.53 12.45 -11.40
N GLN A 27 -13.20 12.57 -11.38
CA GLN A 27 -12.16 11.63 -11.80
C GLN A 27 -12.65 10.54 -12.79
N ALA A 28 -12.93 10.92 -14.04
CA ALA A 28 -13.14 9.97 -15.12
C ALA A 28 -11.78 9.31 -15.40
N ASP A 29 -11.70 8.01 -15.14
CA ASP A 29 -10.55 7.18 -15.50
C ASP A 29 -10.59 7.01 -17.04
N THR A 30 -10.01 8.00 -17.73
CA THR A 30 -10.20 8.23 -19.18
C THR A 30 -9.40 7.27 -20.05
N SER A 31 -8.62 6.35 -19.49
CA SER A 31 -7.65 5.54 -20.23
C SER A 31 -8.16 4.19 -20.72
N PHE A 32 -9.39 3.77 -20.37
CA PHE A 32 -9.79 2.36 -20.48
C PHE A 32 -10.95 2.03 -21.43
N TYR A 33 -11.55 3.01 -22.12
CA TYR A 33 -12.73 2.74 -22.96
C TYR A 33 -12.53 3.18 -24.40
N THR A 34 -12.89 2.29 -25.35
CA THR A 34 -13.06 2.67 -26.76
C THR A 34 -14.52 3.07 -27.02
N PRO A 35 -14.81 3.86 -28.06
CA PRO A 35 -16.19 4.21 -28.42
C PRO A 35 -17.09 2.98 -28.61
N SER A 36 -16.56 1.92 -29.24
CA SER A 36 -17.28 0.65 -29.44
C SER A 36 -17.61 -0.03 -28.11
N HIS A 37 -16.69 0.01 -27.16
CA HIS A 37 -16.87 -0.58 -25.84
C HIS A 37 -17.91 0.20 -25.02
N VAL A 38 -17.88 1.53 -25.04
CA VAL A 38 -18.90 2.36 -24.37
C VAL A 38 -20.29 2.02 -24.92
N LYS A 39 -20.43 1.94 -26.26
CA LYS A 39 -21.70 1.55 -26.92
C LYS A 39 -22.18 0.16 -26.50
N ALA A 40 -21.28 -0.82 -26.44
CA ALA A 40 -21.60 -2.18 -26.03
C ALA A 40 -22.08 -2.25 -24.57
N ILE A 41 -21.45 -1.51 -23.66
CA ILE A 41 -21.85 -1.40 -22.26
C ILE A 41 -23.24 -0.78 -22.15
N VAL A 42 -23.49 0.36 -22.82
CA VAL A 42 -24.76 1.08 -22.80
C VAL A 42 -25.89 0.20 -23.31
N LYS A 43 -25.69 -0.49 -24.45
CA LYS A 43 -26.65 -1.48 -24.97
C LYS A 43 -26.86 -2.64 -24.00
N GLY A 44 -25.79 -3.13 -23.38
CA GLY A 44 -25.86 -4.21 -22.39
C GLY A 44 -26.62 -3.85 -21.12
N LEU A 45 -26.71 -2.57 -20.78
CA LEU A 45 -27.56 -2.06 -19.69
C LEU A 45 -29.04 -1.99 -20.08
N GLY A 46 -29.40 -2.31 -21.33
CA GLY A 46 -30.78 -2.16 -21.84
C GLY A 46 -31.17 -0.69 -22.13
N LEU A 47 -30.18 0.21 -22.20
CA LEU A 47 -30.43 1.62 -22.49
C LEU A 47 -30.47 1.84 -24.01
N ASN A 48 -31.56 2.44 -24.49
CA ASN A 48 -31.74 2.71 -25.92
C ASN A 48 -31.00 3.98 -26.35
N ILE A 49 -30.05 3.83 -27.27
CA ILE A 49 -29.36 4.96 -27.91
C ILE A 49 -30.32 5.55 -28.95
N ILE A 50 -30.72 6.80 -28.77
CA ILE A 50 -31.66 7.53 -29.61
C ILE A 50 -30.91 8.23 -30.74
N GLY A 51 -29.67 8.65 -30.51
CA GLY A 51 -28.84 9.34 -31.47
C GLY A 51 -27.40 9.49 -31.01
N GLU A 52 -26.56 10.05 -31.88
CA GLU A 52 -25.17 10.37 -31.63
C GLU A 52 -24.92 11.83 -31.98
N SER A 53 -24.21 12.58 -31.14
CA SER A 53 -23.88 13.99 -31.39
C SER A 53 -22.53 14.33 -30.73
N ASN A 54 -21.57 14.85 -31.52
CA ASN A 54 -20.26 15.33 -31.05
C ASN A 54 -19.53 14.36 -30.13
N ASP A 55 -19.33 13.12 -30.57
CA ASP A 55 -18.71 12.04 -29.78
C ASP A 55 -19.50 11.67 -28.49
N ASN A 56 -20.79 11.97 -28.42
CA ASN A 56 -21.67 11.57 -27.35
C ASN A 56 -22.83 10.72 -27.82
N LEU A 57 -23.17 9.72 -27.04
CA LEU A 57 -24.41 8.97 -27.15
C LEU A 57 -25.53 9.76 -26.50
N VAL A 58 -26.69 9.85 -27.17
CA VAL A 58 -27.87 10.56 -26.66
C VAL A 58 -28.98 9.56 -26.34
N LEU A 59 -29.48 9.61 -25.10
CA LEU A 59 -30.44 8.65 -24.57
C LEU A 59 -31.55 9.33 -23.75
N TYR A 60 -32.58 8.55 -23.41
CA TYR A 60 -33.45 8.90 -22.29
C TYR A 60 -32.74 8.62 -20.96
N CYS A 61 -32.94 9.50 -19.99
CA CYS A 61 -32.27 9.35 -18.69
C CYS A 61 -32.85 8.17 -17.89
N PRO A 62 -32.03 7.25 -17.38
CA PRO A 62 -32.51 6.12 -16.58
C PRO A 62 -32.87 6.49 -15.15
N PHE A 63 -32.57 7.71 -14.69
CA PHE A 63 -32.71 8.11 -13.29
C PHE A 63 -33.98 8.94 -13.01
N HIS A 64 -34.71 9.37 -14.05
CA HIS A 64 -36.01 10.02 -13.91
C HIS A 64 -36.93 9.59 -15.07
N ASN A 65 -38.21 9.63 -14.82
CA ASN A 65 -39.22 9.15 -15.76
C ASN A 65 -39.44 10.18 -16.90
N ASN A 66 -38.57 10.17 -17.91
CA ASN A 66 -38.67 11.01 -19.10
C ASN A 66 -38.54 10.16 -20.36
N VAL A 67 -39.63 10.04 -21.09
CA VAL A 67 -39.71 9.27 -22.36
C VAL A 67 -39.91 10.16 -23.57
N ASN A 68 -40.02 11.49 -23.40
CA ASN A 68 -40.39 12.40 -24.47
C ASN A 68 -39.19 13.21 -25.02
N THR A 69 -38.22 13.52 -24.17
CA THR A 69 -37.07 14.36 -24.56
C THR A 69 -35.78 13.68 -24.16
N PRO A 70 -34.97 13.22 -25.14
CA PRO A 70 -33.67 12.63 -24.83
C PRO A 70 -32.72 13.74 -24.34
N CYS A 71 -32.31 13.66 -23.09
CA CYS A 71 -31.45 14.65 -22.42
C CYS A 71 -30.33 14.05 -21.61
N PHE A 72 -30.05 12.76 -21.81
CA PHE A 72 -28.96 12.05 -21.17
C PHE A 72 -27.84 11.79 -22.17
N TYR A 73 -26.66 12.28 -21.90
CA TYR A 73 -25.51 12.22 -22.79
C TYR A 73 -24.40 11.42 -22.16
N ILE A 74 -23.77 10.56 -22.92
CA ILE A 74 -22.62 9.76 -22.52
C ILE A 74 -21.48 9.99 -23.52
N SER A 75 -20.34 10.46 -23.07
CA SER A 75 -19.16 10.61 -23.92
C SER A 75 -18.62 9.24 -24.35
N GLU A 76 -18.53 9.03 -25.67
CA GLU A 76 -17.94 7.82 -26.26
C GLU A 76 -16.43 7.69 -25.98
N ARG A 77 -15.76 8.82 -25.69
CA ARG A 77 -14.31 8.88 -25.45
C ARG A 77 -13.94 8.61 -24.01
N THR A 78 -14.75 9.08 -23.06
CA THR A 78 -14.42 9.06 -21.64
C THR A 78 -15.39 8.22 -20.79
N GLY A 79 -16.55 7.86 -21.34
CA GLY A 79 -17.62 7.24 -20.57
C GLY A 79 -18.28 8.17 -19.53
N ALA A 80 -17.88 9.45 -19.48
CA ALA A 80 -18.54 10.42 -18.61
C ALA A 80 -19.96 10.67 -19.10
N TRP A 81 -20.90 10.83 -18.17
CA TRP A 81 -22.30 11.06 -18.51
C TRP A 81 -22.93 12.19 -17.69
N LEU A 82 -23.92 12.84 -18.28
CA LEU A 82 -24.65 13.96 -17.67
C LEU A 82 -26.09 13.96 -18.17
N CYS A 83 -27.04 14.21 -17.28
CA CYS A 83 -28.42 14.53 -17.62
C CYS A 83 -28.62 16.05 -17.64
N PHE A 84 -28.98 16.59 -18.81
CA PHE A 84 -29.27 18.04 -18.98
C PHE A 84 -30.67 18.47 -18.51
N ASN A 85 -31.46 17.57 -17.95
CA ASN A 85 -32.71 17.98 -17.32
C ASN A 85 -32.42 18.71 -16.00
N PRO A 86 -32.84 20.00 -15.84
CA PRO A 86 -32.54 20.79 -14.65
C PRO A 86 -33.07 20.19 -13.34
N SER A 87 -34.15 19.41 -13.42
CA SER A 87 -34.72 18.72 -12.24
C SER A 87 -34.00 17.43 -11.88
N CYS A 88 -33.13 16.91 -12.75
CA CYS A 88 -32.33 15.74 -12.53
C CYS A 88 -30.87 16.10 -12.24
N GLY A 89 -30.16 16.72 -13.20
CA GLY A 89 -28.77 17.18 -13.06
C GLY A 89 -27.75 16.10 -12.70
N GLU A 90 -28.14 14.82 -12.75
CA GLU A 90 -27.29 13.68 -12.38
C GLU A 90 -26.15 13.51 -13.36
N SER A 91 -24.95 13.20 -12.86
CA SER A 91 -23.74 13.01 -13.65
C SER A 91 -22.80 11.98 -13.01
N GLY A 92 -21.87 11.44 -13.79
CA GLY A 92 -20.89 10.49 -13.28
C GLY A 92 -20.01 9.86 -14.37
N GLY A 93 -19.27 8.83 -14.00
CA GLY A 93 -18.49 8.00 -14.92
C GLY A 93 -19.21 6.71 -15.29
N LEU A 94 -18.67 5.98 -16.29
CA LEU A 94 -19.32 4.76 -16.82
C LEU A 94 -19.50 3.66 -15.76
N LYS A 95 -18.54 3.47 -14.85
CA LYS A 95 -18.66 2.55 -13.73
C LYS A 95 -19.83 2.90 -12.79
N ASP A 96 -19.99 4.20 -12.51
CA ASP A 96 -21.10 4.67 -11.68
C ASP A 96 -22.44 4.45 -12.36
N LEU A 97 -22.54 4.70 -13.67
CA LEU A 97 -23.73 4.39 -14.46
C LEU A 97 -24.13 2.91 -14.33
N VAL A 98 -23.17 2.02 -14.59
CA VAL A 98 -23.40 0.56 -14.51
C VAL A 98 -23.84 0.15 -13.10
N LYS A 99 -23.16 0.66 -12.08
CA LYS A 99 -23.48 0.39 -10.67
C LYS A 99 -24.91 0.80 -10.31
N ARG A 100 -25.29 1.99 -10.70
CA ARG A 100 -26.61 2.56 -10.38
C ARG A 100 -27.75 1.91 -11.15
N VAL A 101 -27.53 1.62 -12.45
CA VAL A 101 -28.59 0.98 -13.27
C VAL A 101 -28.79 -0.48 -12.89
N LEU A 102 -27.74 -1.22 -12.57
CA LEU A 102 -27.85 -2.65 -12.21
C LEU A 102 -28.04 -2.90 -10.71
N GLY A 103 -27.79 -1.92 -9.84
CA GLY A 103 -27.83 -2.07 -8.38
C GLY A 103 -26.79 -3.08 -7.84
N LYS A 104 -25.63 -3.21 -8.51
CA LYS A 104 -24.63 -4.24 -8.22
C LYS A 104 -23.44 -3.69 -7.44
N ASN A 105 -22.70 -4.60 -6.77
CA ASN A 105 -21.44 -4.27 -6.11
C ASN A 105 -20.32 -4.02 -7.14
N GLU A 106 -19.21 -3.48 -6.69
CA GLU A 106 -18.10 -3.04 -7.55
C GLU A 106 -17.48 -4.19 -8.38
N PHE A 107 -17.36 -5.37 -7.82
CA PHE A 107 -16.84 -6.56 -8.50
C PHE A 107 -17.76 -6.98 -9.66
N GLU A 108 -19.06 -7.03 -9.41
CA GLU A 108 -20.05 -7.38 -10.44
C GLU A 108 -20.16 -6.33 -11.54
N VAL A 109 -19.98 -5.03 -11.19
CA VAL A 109 -19.90 -3.91 -12.15
C VAL A 109 -18.73 -4.10 -13.09
N LEU A 110 -17.55 -4.36 -12.56
CA LEU A 110 -16.36 -4.61 -13.36
C LEU A 110 -16.53 -5.83 -14.25
N ARG A 111 -17.03 -6.93 -13.72
CA ARG A 111 -17.33 -8.15 -14.48
C ARG A 111 -18.31 -7.88 -15.64
N PHE A 112 -19.36 -7.07 -15.40
CA PHE A 112 -20.30 -6.68 -16.44
C PHE A 112 -19.64 -5.86 -17.54
N ILE A 113 -18.85 -4.83 -17.17
CA ILE A 113 -18.11 -4.00 -18.12
C ILE A 113 -17.19 -4.87 -19.00
N MET A 114 -16.45 -5.79 -18.36
CA MET A 114 -15.55 -6.72 -19.06
C MET A 114 -16.29 -7.67 -20.01
N SER A 115 -17.48 -8.13 -19.63
CA SER A 115 -18.26 -9.07 -20.46
C SER A 115 -18.83 -8.45 -21.74
N LYS A 116 -18.80 -7.12 -21.91
CA LYS A 116 -19.36 -6.39 -23.06
C LYS A 116 -18.32 -6.03 -24.13
N LYS A 117 -17.32 -6.86 -24.29
CA LYS A 117 -16.22 -6.73 -25.23
C LYS A 117 -16.67 -6.70 -26.70
N SER A 118 -16.01 -5.87 -27.51
CA SER A 118 -16.00 -6.01 -28.97
C SER A 118 -14.65 -6.59 -29.40
N GLU A 119 -14.62 -7.34 -30.51
CA GLU A 119 -13.43 -8.04 -31.03
C GLU A 119 -12.22 -7.13 -31.38
N ALA A 120 -12.34 -5.82 -31.16
CA ALA A 120 -11.27 -4.84 -31.41
C ALA A 120 -10.38 -4.53 -30.21
N ASP A 121 -10.59 -5.20 -29.06
CA ASP A 121 -10.02 -4.74 -27.78
C ASP A 121 -8.97 -5.68 -27.16
N ASP A 122 -8.09 -6.32 -27.96
CA ASP A 122 -6.98 -7.13 -27.42
C ASP A 122 -6.05 -6.32 -26.49
N VAL A 123 -5.86 -5.02 -26.79
CA VAL A 123 -5.09 -4.10 -25.91
C VAL A 123 -5.81 -3.84 -24.59
N PHE A 124 -7.15 -3.81 -24.59
CA PHE A 124 -7.94 -3.64 -23.39
C PHE A 124 -7.90 -4.89 -22.48
N GLU A 125 -7.86 -6.09 -23.08
CA GLU A 125 -7.70 -7.34 -22.34
C GLU A 125 -6.32 -7.46 -21.68
N GLU A 126 -5.26 -7.08 -22.41
CA GLU A 126 -3.90 -6.99 -21.83
C GLU A 126 -3.86 -6.01 -20.67
N THR A 127 -4.49 -4.85 -20.82
CA THR A 127 -4.57 -3.84 -19.75
C THR A 127 -5.41 -4.32 -18.58
N LEU A 128 -6.57 -4.97 -18.83
CA LEU A 128 -7.39 -5.55 -17.75
C LEU A 128 -6.71 -6.74 -17.09
N ASN A 129 -6.12 -7.65 -17.84
CA ASN A 129 -5.33 -8.73 -17.27
C ASN A 129 -4.18 -8.19 -16.42
N SER A 130 -3.57 -7.06 -16.81
CA SER A 130 -2.56 -6.37 -15.99
C SER A 130 -3.12 -5.71 -14.72
N LEU A 131 -4.42 -5.41 -14.67
CA LEU A 131 -5.10 -4.88 -13.49
C LEU A 131 -5.64 -5.99 -12.58
N PHE A 132 -5.93 -7.18 -13.14
CA PHE A 132 -6.46 -8.35 -12.43
C PHE A 132 -5.48 -9.49 -12.30
N GLU A 133 -4.40 -9.53 -13.09
CA GLU A 133 -3.21 -10.19 -12.61
C GLU A 133 -2.91 -9.51 -11.27
N GLU A 134 -3.10 -10.26 -10.20
CA GLU A 134 -2.36 -10.01 -8.97
C GLU A 134 -0.90 -9.98 -9.40
N ARG A 135 -0.41 -8.81 -9.84
CA ARG A 135 1.04 -8.59 -9.82
C ARG A 135 1.38 -8.91 -8.39
N PRO A 136 2.24 -9.88 -8.15
CA PRO A 136 2.66 -10.13 -6.79
C PRO A 136 3.01 -8.75 -6.27
N ASP A 137 2.36 -8.31 -5.18
CA ASP A 137 2.57 -6.98 -4.56
C ASP A 137 4.06 -6.74 -4.30
N PHE A 138 4.87 -7.76 -4.62
CA PHE A 138 6.30 -7.88 -4.42
C PHE A 138 6.93 -8.61 -5.61
N GLU A 139 7.94 -8.02 -6.20
CA GLU A 139 8.86 -8.71 -7.09
C GLU A 139 9.68 -9.68 -6.23
N GLU A 140 9.58 -10.97 -6.52
CA GLU A 140 10.30 -12.00 -5.78
C GLU A 140 11.81 -11.89 -6.05
N PHE A 141 12.59 -11.82 -4.98
CA PHE A 141 14.05 -11.81 -5.09
C PHE A 141 14.57 -13.26 -5.29
N PRO A 142 15.46 -13.52 -6.27
CA PRO A 142 15.89 -14.87 -6.59
C PRO A 142 16.50 -15.59 -5.38
N GLN A 143 15.95 -16.75 -5.02
CA GLN A 143 16.44 -17.56 -3.89
C GLN A 143 17.89 -17.98 -4.07
N GLU A 144 18.30 -18.33 -5.29
CA GLU A 144 19.68 -18.69 -5.62
C GLU A 144 20.67 -17.57 -5.24
N THR A 145 20.30 -16.31 -5.47
CA THR A 145 21.12 -15.16 -5.07
C THR A 145 21.30 -15.10 -3.56
N LEU A 146 20.23 -15.37 -2.77
CA LEU A 146 20.33 -15.41 -1.33
C LEU A 146 21.22 -16.54 -0.84
N ASP A 147 21.09 -17.72 -1.42
CA ASP A 147 21.89 -18.88 -1.07
C ASP A 147 23.38 -18.64 -1.39
N ASN A 148 23.69 -18.01 -2.52
CA ASN A 148 25.06 -17.62 -2.86
C ASN A 148 25.64 -16.61 -1.88
N LEU A 149 24.89 -15.57 -1.51
CA LEU A 149 25.33 -14.57 -0.51
C LEU A 149 25.54 -15.20 0.88
N TYR A 150 24.71 -16.15 1.26
CA TYR A 150 24.87 -16.90 2.51
C TYR A 150 26.15 -17.77 2.49
N ASN A 151 26.42 -18.43 1.36
CA ASN A 151 27.62 -19.23 1.17
C ASN A 151 28.89 -18.35 1.17
N GLU A 152 28.85 -17.16 0.56
CA GLU A 152 29.94 -16.18 0.61
C GLU A 152 30.24 -15.76 2.05
N LEU A 153 29.21 -15.53 2.88
CA LEU A 153 29.41 -15.26 4.31
C LEU A 153 30.11 -16.43 5.01
N GLY A 154 29.71 -17.67 4.70
CA GLY A 154 30.33 -18.88 5.24
C GLY A 154 31.84 -18.92 5.01
N SER A 155 32.32 -18.37 3.91
CA SER A 155 33.73 -18.35 3.48
C SER A 155 34.49 -17.08 3.86
N SER A 156 33.82 -16.04 4.38
CA SER A 156 34.43 -14.74 4.71
C SER A 156 34.54 -14.52 6.23
N GLU A 157 35.73 -14.74 6.78
CA GLU A 157 35.98 -14.46 8.18
C GLU A 157 35.82 -12.97 8.55
N PRO A 158 36.29 -12.00 7.73
CA PRO A 158 36.05 -10.58 8.01
C PRO A 158 34.56 -10.21 8.13
N ALA A 159 33.69 -10.79 7.27
CA ALA A 159 32.27 -10.53 7.31
C ALA A 159 31.59 -11.14 8.56
N LYS A 160 32.02 -12.34 8.99
CA LYS A 160 31.55 -12.95 10.25
C LYS A 160 31.99 -12.13 11.45
N GLU A 161 33.26 -11.70 11.49
CA GLU A 161 33.77 -10.83 12.56
C GLU A 161 33.03 -9.50 12.61
N TYR A 162 32.66 -8.93 11.46
CA TYR A 162 31.81 -7.74 11.43
C TYR A 162 30.45 -7.96 12.11
N PHE A 163 29.76 -9.05 11.82
CA PHE A 163 28.49 -9.36 12.51
C PHE A 163 28.71 -9.60 14.01
N LYS A 164 29.78 -10.32 14.39
CA LYS A 164 30.14 -10.54 15.80
C LYS A 164 30.45 -9.21 16.52
N SER A 165 31.16 -8.28 15.88
CA SER A 165 31.45 -6.94 16.42
C SER A 165 30.18 -6.10 16.63
N ARG A 166 29.11 -6.42 15.88
CA ARG A 166 27.77 -5.84 16.07
C ARG A 166 26.89 -6.65 17.05
N GLY A 167 27.49 -7.60 17.77
CA GLY A 167 26.83 -8.42 18.77
C GLY A 167 25.90 -9.50 18.19
N ILE A 168 26.01 -9.81 16.90
CA ILE A 168 25.21 -10.85 16.23
C ILE A 168 26.00 -12.16 16.24
N ASN A 169 25.43 -13.20 16.85
CA ASN A 169 26.04 -14.54 16.96
C ASN A 169 25.80 -15.41 15.72
N GLU A 170 26.48 -16.55 15.64
CA GLU A 170 26.39 -17.47 14.49
C GLU A 170 25.00 -18.10 14.36
N GLU A 171 24.29 -18.33 15.46
CA GLU A 171 22.93 -18.87 15.44
C GLU A 171 21.97 -17.87 14.75
N SER A 172 22.09 -16.59 15.10
CA SER A 172 21.32 -15.52 14.44
C SER A 172 21.69 -15.34 12.98
N MET A 173 23.00 -15.45 12.62
CA MET A 173 23.42 -15.40 11.21
C MET A 173 22.77 -16.53 10.39
N LYS A 174 22.72 -17.74 10.96
CA LYS A 174 22.07 -18.89 10.33
C LYS A 174 20.55 -18.74 10.27
N HIS A 175 19.92 -18.31 11.38
CA HIS A 175 18.47 -18.15 11.48
C HIS A 175 17.91 -17.16 10.46
N PHE A 176 18.57 -16.01 10.30
CA PHE A 176 18.17 -14.96 9.36
C PHE A 176 18.76 -15.13 7.97
N LYS A 177 19.56 -16.20 7.73
CA LYS A 177 20.31 -16.43 6.49
C LYS A 177 21.07 -15.18 6.05
N LEU A 178 21.80 -14.58 6.98
CA LEU A 178 22.61 -13.40 6.70
C LEU A 178 23.66 -13.73 5.64
N GLY A 179 23.98 -12.77 4.79
CA GLY A 179 24.88 -12.95 3.67
C GLY A 179 26.04 -11.97 3.67
N TYR A 180 26.93 -12.16 2.71
CA TYR A 180 28.01 -11.26 2.37
C TYR A 180 28.14 -11.15 0.86
N SER A 181 28.41 -9.99 0.35
CA SER A 181 28.74 -9.77 -1.04
C SER A 181 30.19 -9.30 -1.14
N SER A 182 31.06 -10.18 -1.61
CA SER A 182 32.49 -9.87 -1.87
C SER A 182 32.64 -8.78 -2.93
N LYS A 183 31.75 -8.76 -3.93
CA LYS A 183 31.75 -7.75 -4.99
C LYS A 183 31.47 -6.33 -4.48
N MET A 184 30.65 -6.18 -3.44
CA MET A 184 30.27 -4.88 -2.89
C MET A 184 30.98 -4.56 -1.57
N ASP A 185 31.68 -5.53 -0.99
CA ASP A 185 32.23 -5.50 0.38
C ASP A 185 31.18 -5.10 1.42
N MET A 186 30.06 -5.82 1.37
CA MET A 186 28.90 -5.54 2.22
C MET A 186 28.36 -6.81 2.87
N VAL A 187 28.06 -6.73 4.17
CA VAL A 187 27.20 -7.70 4.82
C VAL A 187 25.75 -7.48 4.42
N ILE A 188 24.98 -8.55 4.30
CA ILE A 188 23.64 -8.55 3.68
C ILE A 188 22.62 -9.13 4.65
N VAL A 189 21.49 -8.45 4.76
CA VAL A 189 20.30 -8.91 5.49
C VAL A 189 19.16 -9.11 4.50
N PRO A 190 18.68 -10.33 4.28
CA PRO A 190 17.53 -10.61 3.44
C PRO A 190 16.23 -10.06 4.05
N VAL A 191 15.38 -9.50 3.21
CA VAL A 191 14.05 -9.00 3.57
C VAL A 191 12.97 -9.83 2.88
N HIS A 192 11.95 -10.21 3.64
CA HIS A 192 10.83 -11.01 3.16
C HIS A 192 9.53 -10.22 3.26
N ASN A 193 8.59 -10.51 2.38
CA ASN A 193 7.23 -10.00 2.49
C ASN A 193 6.48 -10.67 3.66
N PRO A 194 5.25 -10.22 4.00
CA PRO A 194 4.49 -10.84 5.07
C PRO A 194 4.23 -12.35 4.90
N ASP A 195 4.27 -12.88 3.67
CA ASP A 195 4.03 -14.30 3.39
C ASP A 195 5.30 -15.15 3.44
N GLY A 196 6.46 -14.49 3.56
CA GLY A 196 7.75 -15.14 3.69
C GLY A 196 8.51 -15.30 2.38
N LEU A 197 8.04 -14.69 1.29
CA LEU A 197 8.79 -14.63 0.04
C LEU A 197 9.90 -13.58 0.13
N PRO A 198 11.11 -13.83 -0.34
CA PRO A 198 12.18 -12.85 -0.39
C PRO A 198 11.84 -11.73 -1.38
N VAL A 199 11.98 -10.48 -0.95
CA VAL A 199 11.61 -9.29 -1.75
C VAL A 199 12.73 -8.26 -1.84
N GLY A 200 13.88 -8.53 -1.27
CA GLY A 200 15.02 -7.66 -1.38
C GLY A 200 16.06 -7.82 -0.29
N LEU A 201 17.03 -6.92 -0.28
CA LEU A 201 18.21 -6.96 0.56
C LEU A 201 18.46 -5.60 1.21
N VAL A 202 18.97 -5.64 2.45
CA VAL A 202 19.63 -4.52 3.10
C VAL A 202 21.12 -4.84 3.17
N GLY A 203 21.96 -4.01 2.55
CA GLY A 203 23.42 -4.12 2.59
C GLY A 203 24.03 -3.08 3.53
N ARG A 204 25.08 -3.46 4.26
CA ARG A 204 25.88 -2.57 5.08
C ARG A 204 27.36 -2.80 4.80
N ALA A 205 28.09 -1.73 4.44
CA ALA A 205 29.52 -1.80 4.19
C ALA A 205 30.29 -2.13 5.47
N ILE A 206 31.36 -2.94 5.33
CA ILE A 206 32.20 -3.34 6.46
C ILE A 206 33.14 -2.20 6.86
N GLN A 207 33.74 -1.50 5.89
CA GLN A 207 34.79 -0.52 6.10
C GLN A 207 34.29 0.90 6.39
N GLU A 208 33.03 1.18 6.04
CA GLU A 208 32.47 2.53 6.15
C GLU A 208 31.01 2.50 6.63
N LYS A 209 30.52 3.63 7.15
CA LYS A 209 29.12 3.76 7.58
C LYS A 209 28.20 4.03 6.38
N ARG A 210 28.06 3.04 5.49
CA ARG A 210 27.22 3.12 4.30
C ARG A 210 26.22 1.96 4.26
N PHE A 211 24.96 2.32 4.05
CA PHE A 211 23.86 1.37 3.77
C PHE A 211 23.49 1.42 2.30
N LYS A 212 23.12 0.27 1.75
CA LYS A 212 22.58 0.14 0.41
C LYS A 212 21.48 -0.90 0.41
N ASN A 213 20.30 -0.52 -0.05
CA ASN A 213 19.21 -1.47 -0.24
C ASN A 213 19.17 -1.91 -1.71
N SER A 214 18.63 -3.10 -1.97
CA SER A 214 18.30 -3.50 -3.34
C SER A 214 17.32 -2.49 -3.95
N THR A 215 17.42 -2.29 -5.27
CA THR A 215 16.70 -1.21 -5.97
C THR A 215 15.19 -1.25 -5.77
N ASN A 216 14.61 -2.46 -5.75
CA ASN A 216 13.16 -2.66 -5.66
C ASN A 216 12.70 -3.12 -4.27
N LEU A 217 13.48 -2.87 -3.19
CA LEU A 217 13.06 -3.24 -1.84
C LEU A 217 11.79 -2.46 -1.45
N PRO A 218 10.63 -3.13 -1.29
CA PRO A 218 9.34 -2.48 -1.05
C PRO A 218 9.15 -2.11 0.43
N LYS A 219 9.99 -1.22 0.96
CA LYS A 219 9.97 -0.80 2.38
C LYS A 219 8.62 -0.27 2.86
N ASN A 220 7.82 0.27 1.95
CA ASN A 220 6.48 0.77 2.25
C ASN A 220 5.43 -0.35 2.38
N LYS A 221 5.72 -1.57 1.94
CA LYS A 221 4.78 -2.69 1.94
C LYS A 221 5.19 -3.86 2.83
N THR A 222 6.38 -3.79 3.44
CA THR A 222 6.88 -4.83 4.35
C THR A 222 7.73 -4.24 5.48
N MET A 223 7.97 -5.04 6.50
CA MET A 223 8.86 -4.77 7.62
C MET A 223 9.79 -5.97 7.80
N PHE A 224 11.05 -5.74 8.18
CA PHE A 224 11.94 -6.85 8.48
C PHE A 224 11.34 -7.78 9.55
N ASN A 225 11.44 -9.08 9.34
CA ASN A 225 10.94 -10.14 10.20
C ASN A 225 9.41 -10.24 10.39
N ILE A 226 8.59 -9.44 9.70
CA ILE A 226 7.13 -9.44 9.88
C ILE A 226 6.50 -10.82 9.63
N HIS A 227 7.02 -11.59 8.66
CA HIS A 227 6.52 -12.90 8.28
C HIS A 227 6.65 -13.96 9.41
N ARG A 228 7.64 -13.79 10.29
CA ARG A 228 7.81 -14.64 11.49
C ARG A 228 7.08 -14.06 12.68
N ALA A 229 7.26 -12.77 12.95
CA ALA A 229 6.66 -12.09 14.10
C ALA A 229 5.15 -12.27 14.18
N LYS A 230 4.42 -12.15 13.06
CA LYS A 230 2.96 -12.33 12.99
C LYS A 230 2.47 -13.74 13.37
N ARG A 231 3.37 -14.71 13.45
CA ARG A 231 3.06 -16.12 13.84
C ARG A 231 3.31 -16.39 15.31
N ILE A 232 3.97 -15.48 16.02
CA ILE A 232 4.35 -15.65 17.44
C ILE A 232 3.17 -15.29 18.35
N GLY A 233 2.38 -14.29 17.98
CA GLY A 233 1.25 -13.80 18.78
C GLY A 233 0.86 -12.38 18.41
N GLU A 234 0.01 -11.78 19.22
CA GLU A 234 -0.56 -10.45 18.97
C GLU A 234 0.26 -9.29 19.56
N HIS A 235 1.42 -9.56 20.11
CA HIS A 235 2.36 -8.56 20.62
C HIS A 235 3.56 -8.45 19.69
N VAL A 236 3.97 -7.22 19.35
CA VAL A 236 5.14 -6.93 18.53
C VAL A 236 6.01 -5.85 19.16
N ILE A 237 7.33 -5.98 18.98
CA ILE A 237 8.32 -4.96 19.31
C ILE A 237 8.74 -4.30 17.99
N ILE A 238 8.73 -2.96 17.94
CA ILE A 238 9.09 -2.20 16.74
C ILE A 238 10.40 -1.46 16.97
N VAL A 239 11.33 -1.65 16.04
CA VAL A 239 12.63 -0.96 15.97
C VAL A 239 12.86 -0.36 14.58
N GLU A 240 13.94 0.39 14.39
CA GLU A 240 14.24 1.03 13.10
C GLU A 240 15.05 0.15 12.16
N SER A 241 16.09 -0.49 12.67
CA SER A 241 17.01 -1.25 11.82
C SER A 241 16.86 -2.76 11.96
N SER A 242 17.21 -3.48 10.87
CA SER A 242 17.24 -4.94 10.88
C SER A 242 18.29 -5.50 11.86
N PHE A 243 19.38 -4.77 12.12
CA PHE A 243 20.40 -5.20 13.09
C PHE A 243 19.85 -5.18 14.52
N ASP A 244 19.10 -4.14 14.88
CA ASP A 244 18.44 -4.06 16.20
C ASP A 244 17.41 -5.16 16.37
N ALA A 245 16.61 -5.42 15.33
CA ALA A 245 15.66 -6.51 15.35
C ALA A 245 16.35 -7.88 15.55
N ILE A 246 17.49 -8.12 14.90
CA ILE A 246 18.26 -9.36 15.09
C ILE A 246 18.78 -9.46 16.53
N ARG A 247 19.29 -8.36 17.11
CA ARG A 247 19.77 -8.31 18.49
C ARG A 247 18.65 -8.60 19.49
N ILE A 248 17.48 -8.01 19.30
CA ILE A 248 16.31 -8.23 20.16
C ILE A 248 15.80 -9.67 20.02
N HIS A 249 15.75 -10.20 18.79
CA HIS A 249 15.41 -11.60 18.56
C HIS A 249 16.38 -12.54 19.30
N GLN A 250 17.68 -12.27 19.21
CA GLN A 250 18.74 -13.03 19.89
C GLN A 250 18.58 -12.98 21.42
N ALA A 251 18.11 -11.86 21.97
CA ALA A 251 17.80 -11.70 23.39
C ALA A 251 16.51 -12.43 23.83
N GLY A 252 15.89 -13.22 22.95
CA GLY A 252 14.73 -14.06 23.29
C GLY A 252 13.36 -13.44 22.94
N PHE A 253 13.31 -12.39 22.14
CA PHE A 253 12.05 -11.75 21.70
C PHE A 253 11.85 -11.92 20.18
N PRO A 254 11.34 -13.09 19.72
CA PRO A 254 11.17 -13.39 18.29
C PRO A 254 10.06 -12.55 17.63
N ASN A 255 9.20 -11.91 18.40
CA ASN A 255 8.10 -11.04 17.99
C ASN A 255 8.56 -9.60 17.70
N VAL A 256 9.75 -9.41 17.15
CA VAL A 256 10.32 -8.10 16.79
C VAL A 256 10.27 -7.86 15.30
N VAL A 257 10.03 -6.61 14.89
CA VAL A 257 10.06 -6.16 13.49
C VAL A 257 10.84 -4.86 13.36
N ALA A 258 11.45 -4.64 12.15
CA ALA A 258 12.08 -3.34 11.87
C ALA A 258 11.39 -2.63 10.71
N THR A 259 11.29 -1.30 10.82
CA THR A 259 10.65 -0.44 9.81
C THR A 259 11.49 -0.27 8.55
N LEU A 260 12.80 -0.57 8.61
CA LEU A 260 13.76 -0.38 7.53
C LEU A 260 13.96 1.09 7.10
N GLY A 261 13.74 2.00 8.02
CA GLY A 261 13.92 3.45 7.87
C GLY A 261 13.02 4.26 8.80
N GLY A 262 13.29 5.55 8.94
CA GLY A 262 12.61 6.46 9.86
C GLY A 262 11.19 6.86 9.48
N HIS A 263 10.52 6.12 8.59
CA HIS A 263 9.15 6.43 8.16
C HIS A 263 8.28 5.17 8.08
N LEU A 264 7.05 5.28 8.59
CA LEU A 264 6.06 4.21 8.52
C LEU A 264 4.96 4.57 7.50
N SER A 265 4.84 3.76 6.45
CA SER A 265 3.82 3.93 5.41
C SER A 265 2.40 3.59 5.91
N LYS A 266 1.39 3.88 5.10
CA LYS A 266 0.01 3.46 5.38
C LYS A 266 -0.12 1.93 5.37
N GLU A 267 0.59 1.28 4.46
CA GLU A 267 0.58 -0.18 4.29
C GLU A 267 1.27 -0.86 5.48
N ASN A 268 2.41 -0.34 5.95
CA ASN A 268 3.08 -0.84 7.15
C ASN A 268 2.18 -0.72 8.39
N LEU A 269 1.47 0.40 8.54
CA LEU A 269 0.47 0.56 9.61
C LEU A 269 -0.69 -0.43 9.47
N ALA A 270 -1.16 -0.69 8.25
CA ALA A 270 -2.20 -1.67 8.01
C ALA A 270 -1.75 -3.08 8.41
N LEU A 271 -0.47 -3.45 8.16
CA LEU A 271 0.11 -4.71 8.62
C LEU A 271 0.14 -4.78 10.15
N LEU A 272 0.62 -3.73 10.82
CA LEU A 272 0.64 -3.68 12.29
C LEU A 272 -0.76 -3.77 12.87
N ASN A 273 -1.70 -3.01 12.33
CA ASN A 273 -3.09 -3.01 12.78
C ASN A 273 -3.78 -4.37 12.58
N ARG A 274 -3.45 -5.08 11.50
CA ARG A 274 -4.03 -6.38 11.15
C ARG A 274 -3.56 -7.50 12.06
N TYR A 275 -2.26 -7.52 12.41
CA TYR A 275 -1.64 -8.68 13.05
C TYR A 275 -1.42 -8.52 14.55
N PHE A 276 -1.40 -7.30 15.09
CA PHE A 276 -1.01 -7.07 16.48
C PHE A 276 -2.01 -6.21 17.23
N ASN A 277 -2.24 -6.55 18.50
CA ASN A 277 -3.08 -5.79 19.42
C ASN A 277 -2.23 -5.02 20.46
N ARG A 278 -1.02 -5.48 20.73
CA ARG A 278 -0.06 -4.85 21.62
C ARG A 278 1.23 -4.52 20.88
N ILE A 279 1.76 -3.32 21.08
CA ILE A 279 2.93 -2.81 20.37
C ILE A 279 3.89 -2.19 21.40
N THR A 280 5.11 -2.72 21.48
CA THR A 280 6.19 -2.08 22.22
C THR A 280 7.07 -1.30 21.27
N ILE A 281 7.18 0.01 21.46
CA ILE A 281 8.02 0.92 20.67
C ILE A 281 9.41 0.96 21.32
N MET A 282 10.43 0.69 20.51
CA MET A 282 11.84 0.74 20.91
C MET A 282 12.68 1.34 19.77
N THR A 283 12.28 2.54 19.31
CA THR A 283 12.97 3.33 18.27
C THR A 283 14.23 3.97 18.84
N ASP A 284 15.13 4.44 17.95
CA ASP A 284 16.41 5.01 18.34
C ASP A 284 16.26 6.19 19.33
N ALA A 285 17.27 6.42 20.16
CA ALA A 285 17.26 7.44 21.23
C ALA A 285 17.44 8.88 20.72
N ASP A 286 17.52 9.08 19.43
CA ASP A 286 17.64 10.41 18.80
C ASP A 286 16.27 11.06 18.51
N LEU A 287 16.29 12.30 18.01
CA LEU A 287 15.07 13.04 17.72
C LEU A 287 14.20 12.33 16.66
N ALA A 288 14.84 11.79 15.61
CA ALA A 288 14.13 11.10 14.53
C ALA A 288 13.44 9.83 15.01
N GLY A 289 14.12 9.04 15.85
CA GLY A 289 13.53 7.85 16.46
C GLY A 289 12.38 8.17 17.41
N ARG A 290 12.50 9.25 18.19
CA ARG A 290 11.40 9.75 19.02
C ARG A 290 10.18 10.17 18.19
N GLU A 291 10.39 10.93 17.11
CA GLU A 291 9.32 11.36 16.20
C GLU A 291 8.65 10.16 15.53
N LEU A 292 9.42 9.18 15.08
CA LEU A 292 8.89 7.93 14.54
C LEU A 292 8.03 7.19 15.56
N GLY A 293 8.52 7.01 16.78
CA GLY A 293 7.80 6.34 17.86
C GLY A 293 6.47 7.05 18.19
N LEU A 294 6.48 8.38 18.34
CA LEU A 294 5.27 9.17 18.57
C LEU A 294 4.30 9.09 17.40
N SER A 295 4.82 9.06 16.16
CA SER A 295 3.99 8.86 14.97
C SER A 295 3.29 7.50 14.99
N ILE A 296 3.99 6.42 15.37
CA ILE A 296 3.43 5.08 15.53
C ILE A 296 2.32 5.10 16.58
N ALA A 297 2.60 5.60 17.78
CA ALA A 297 1.65 5.66 18.88
C ALA A 297 0.39 6.46 18.52
N ASN A 298 0.56 7.61 17.87
CA ASN A 298 -0.56 8.48 17.46
C ASN A 298 -1.44 7.87 16.37
N ARG A 299 -0.87 7.07 15.48
CA ARG A 299 -1.59 6.45 14.35
C ARG A 299 -2.24 5.11 14.70
N LEU A 300 -1.82 4.46 15.80
CA LEU A 300 -2.33 3.17 16.28
C LEU A 300 -3.00 3.28 17.66
N LYS A 301 -3.73 4.38 17.90
CA LYS A 301 -4.41 4.67 19.17
C LYS A 301 -5.40 3.61 19.66
N ASN A 302 -5.84 2.74 18.77
CA ASN A 302 -6.73 1.62 19.08
C ASN A 302 -5.99 0.38 19.57
N LYS A 303 -4.67 0.46 19.71
CA LYS A 303 -3.80 -0.64 20.20
C LYS A 303 -3.26 -0.33 21.59
N ASP A 304 -2.85 -1.39 22.29
CA ASP A 304 -2.12 -1.28 23.56
C ASP A 304 -0.67 -0.88 23.27
N ILE A 305 -0.35 0.39 23.42
CA ILE A 305 0.96 0.97 23.11
C ILE A 305 1.81 1.01 24.38
N LEU A 306 2.97 0.37 24.30
CA LEU A 306 4.02 0.37 25.31
C LEU A 306 5.29 1.00 24.73
N TRP A 307 6.11 1.56 25.60
CA TRP A 307 7.44 2.06 25.28
C TRP A 307 8.48 1.27 26.10
N ALA A 308 9.50 0.77 25.41
CA ALA A 308 10.61 0.13 26.09
C ALA A 308 11.21 1.10 27.11
N SER A 309 11.60 0.59 28.29
CA SER A 309 12.13 1.43 29.37
C SER A 309 13.18 0.67 30.18
N TYR A 310 14.41 1.19 30.25
CA TYR A 310 15.47 0.59 31.05
C TYR A 310 15.24 0.85 32.55
N GLU A 311 14.97 2.11 32.88
CA GLU A 311 14.60 2.58 34.20
C GLU A 311 13.68 3.78 34.11
N TYR A 312 13.10 4.22 35.22
CA TYR A 312 12.15 5.33 35.23
C TYR A 312 12.70 6.57 34.54
N GLY A 313 11.97 7.05 33.53
CA GLY A 313 12.33 8.21 32.73
C GLY A 313 13.42 7.98 31.67
N LYS A 314 13.97 6.78 31.57
CA LYS A 314 15.01 6.43 30.60
C LYS A 314 14.62 5.21 29.77
N ILE A 315 14.55 5.38 28.45
CA ILE A 315 14.29 4.29 27.54
C ILE A 315 15.52 3.38 27.42
N TYR A 316 16.71 3.96 27.37
CA TYR A 316 17.97 3.26 27.14
C TYR A 316 18.94 3.44 28.33
N PRO A 317 19.82 2.45 28.62
CA PRO A 317 20.88 2.58 29.56
C PRO A 317 22.03 3.42 29.03
N HIS A 318 22.76 4.08 29.91
CA HIS A 318 23.97 4.86 29.59
C HIS A 318 23.73 5.85 28.41
N ASP A 319 24.67 5.85 27.47
CA ASP A 319 24.61 6.63 26.22
C ASP A 319 24.18 5.78 25.01
N ALA A 320 23.54 4.61 25.26
CA ALA A 320 23.06 3.73 24.21
C ALA A 320 22.03 4.45 23.33
N LYS A 321 22.19 4.35 22.03
CA LYS A 321 21.34 5.00 21.04
C LYS A 321 20.29 4.07 20.45
N ASP A 322 20.62 2.79 20.38
CA ASP A 322 19.80 1.75 19.79
C ASP A 322 20.09 0.40 20.47
N ALA A 323 19.37 -0.66 20.10
CA ALA A 323 19.57 -1.99 20.66
C ALA A 323 20.95 -2.59 20.31
N GLY A 324 21.62 -2.08 19.27
CA GLY A 324 22.96 -2.50 18.89
C GLY A 324 24.04 -2.08 19.90
N ASP A 325 23.80 -1.00 20.64
CA ASP A 325 24.72 -0.48 21.67
C ASP A 325 24.54 -1.14 23.04
N MET A 326 23.51 -2.01 23.21
CA MET A 326 23.15 -2.64 24.49
C MET A 326 23.65 -4.08 24.62
N THR A 327 23.88 -4.50 25.85
CA THR A 327 24.03 -5.93 26.19
C THR A 327 22.67 -6.62 26.11
N GLU A 328 22.68 -7.95 25.98
CA GLU A 328 21.46 -8.77 25.99
C GLU A 328 20.62 -8.58 27.28
N LYS A 329 21.27 -8.45 28.42
CA LYS A 329 20.59 -8.20 29.71
C LYS A 329 19.87 -6.85 29.73
N GLU A 330 20.47 -5.83 29.16
CA GLU A 330 19.88 -4.50 29.06
C GLU A 330 18.69 -4.49 28.09
N ILE A 331 18.79 -5.16 26.92
CA ILE A 331 17.69 -5.36 26.00
C ILE A 331 16.49 -6.02 26.72
N ILE A 332 16.76 -7.12 27.45
CA ILE A 332 15.74 -7.84 28.22
C ILE A 332 15.10 -6.90 29.25
N ALA A 333 15.91 -6.12 29.98
CA ALA A 333 15.40 -5.18 30.96
C ALA A 333 14.51 -4.10 30.32
N CYS A 334 14.95 -3.48 29.22
CA CYS A 334 14.19 -2.46 28.51
C CYS A 334 12.79 -2.96 28.08
N ILE A 335 12.72 -4.17 27.55
CA ILE A 335 11.47 -4.73 27.04
C ILE A 335 10.55 -5.18 28.18
N LYS A 336 11.11 -5.81 29.24
CA LYS A 336 10.32 -6.24 30.41
C LYS A 336 9.79 -5.10 31.27
N ASN A 337 10.49 -3.98 31.31
CA ASN A 337 10.10 -2.78 32.07
C ASN A 337 9.33 -1.78 31.17
N ALA A 338 8.83 -2.21 30.01
CA ALA A 338 8.08 -1.34 29.13
C ALA A 338 6.90 -0.68 29.86
N VAL A 339 6.72 0.61 29.60
CA VAL A 339 5.71 1.47 30.24
C VAL A 339 4.60 1.84 29.28
N SER A 340 3.45 2.23 29.80
CA SER A 340 2.32 2.68 28.96
C SER A 340 2.63 3.99 28.23
N ASP A 341 1.92 4.26 27.13
CA ASP A 341 2.05 5.51 26.36
C ASP A 341 1.71 6.74 27.23
N ILE A 342 0.78 6.61 28.17
CA ILE A 342 0.42 7.68 29.11
C ILE A 342 1.61 7.99 30.02
N GLU A 343 2.22 6.97 30.58
CA GLU A 343 3.37 7.12 31.49
C GLU A 343 4.58 7.69 30.75
N TYR A 344 4.90 7.16 29.56
CA TYR A 344 5.98 7.69 28.70
C TYR A 344 5.82 9.17 28.41
N ARG A 345 4.62 9.62 28.04
CA ARG A 345 4.34 11.04 27.74
C ARG A 345 4.40 11.93 28.97
N SER A 346 4.15 11.39 30.15
CA SER A 346 4.29 12.15 31.39
C SER A 346 5.76 12.50 31.70
N TRP A 347 6.70 11.69 31.24
CA TRP A 347 8.14 11.94 31.39
C TRP A 347 8.70 12.83 30.27
N ASN A 348 8.06 12.81 29.11
CA ASN A 348 8.51 13.47 27.90
C ASN A 348 7.40 14.37 27.33
N PRO A 349 7.02 15.45 28.03
CA PRO A 349 5.93 16.35 27.68
C PRO A 349 6.16 17.12 26.37
#